data_7a2878c2c47315cf3beb188e2061c302
#
_entry.id   7a2878c2c47315cf3beb188e2061c302
#
_cell.length_a   1.000
_cell.length_b   1.000
_cell.length_c   1.000
_cell.angle_alpha   90.00
_cell.angle_beta   90.00
_cell.angle_gamma   90.00
#
_symmetry.space_group_name_H-M   'P 1'
#
loop_
_entity.id
_entity.type
_entity.pdbx_description
1 polymer ?
#
loop_
_entity_poly.entity_id
_entity_poly.type
_entity_poly.pdbx_seq_one_letter_code
_entity_poly.pdbx_strand_id
1 'polypeptide(L)'
;MVVRIIAGRDLCEGPYPFGRSLDFGATGQEGAHVQSRRDQLQAYRFLTRRALAALVTGEPDIPEPPMRRLSVTTITGIMVAILVAAGFAVFGLIRPGSNTKIKAGTIYIERDTGAQFVLLDDGKLHPTLNYTSAVLAVGKQGKVATKTVSAGALSHDPHGVTVGISGVPQSLPRSTGRLVRSPWTVCSQVQQQGAGSNQARVAVTVGGTAGAAPLAADAGVVVSTPTSDQPYLLWRGQRLAIASQGIATALGLQTGSPLIVGSSLLNALPQGPSLATPSVPDAGQPGPTVGKTQTLVGELVKVTDDNSFLVVLRDGLARVTAVEADLLQTTTVEGQLRSPLPASLASVLQVQKSANATAVLQQFNGLPSNVPVVPDTPAQAGGMCVVFHENGPLALAVPPGTAPAGNGHISESAQSSQGVADEVDVPSEQAAVVGPSNGAATRFVVAAPGRKFAASPDALASLGYGSVSPVLMPSQFLLLVPTGPALDPDAARRPAG
;
A
#
# COMPACT_ATOMS: atom_id res chain seq x y z
N MET A 1 9.96 6.58 -32.54
CA MET A 1 9.82 5.30 -33.24
C MET A 1 9.80 5.61 -34.72
N VAL A 2 10.91 5.35 -35.38
CA VAL A 2 11.24 5.74 -36.76
C VAL A 2 10.68 4.68 -37.68
N VAL A 3 9.85 5.06 -38.63
CA VAL A 3 9.43 4.21 -39.77
C VAL A 3 10.25 4.57 -40.98
N ARG A 4 11.06 3.66 -41.41
CA ARG A 4 11.93 3.69 -42.58
C ARG A 4 11.12 3.23 -43.79
N ILE A 5 11.02 4.08 -44.82
CA ILE A 5 10.52 3.71 -46.15
C ILE A 5 11.72 3.25 -46.95
N ILE A 6 11.64 2.02 -47.48
CA ILE A 6 12.61 1.45 -48.42
C ILE A 6 12.01 1.56 -49.84
N ALA A 7 12.74 2.26 -50.68
CA ALA A 7 12.52 2.26 -52.13
C ALA A 7 13.22 1.03 -52.74
N GLY A 8 12.52 0.33 -53.59
CA GLY A 8 13.08 -0.75 -54.42
C GLY A 8 12.78 -0.44 -55.89
N ARG A 9 13.82 -0.08 -56.63
CA ARG A 9 13.88 -0.14 -58.09
C ARG A 9 14.04 -1.61 -58.51
N ASP A 10 13.42 -1.98 -59.59
CA ASP A 10 14.12 -2.81 -60.59
C ASP A 10 13.44 -2.72 -61.95
N LEU A 11 14.30 -2.51 -62.92
CA LEU A 11 14.22 -2.55 -64.36
C LEU A 11 13.91 -3.97 -64.89
N CYS A 12 13.20 -4.05 -66.02
CA CYS A 12 13.54 -4.99 -67.08
C CYS A 12 12.91 -4.62 -68.42
N GLU A 13 13.80 -4.67 -69.39
CA GLU A 13 13.72 -4.41 -70.82
C GLU A 13 12.91 -5.44 -71.62
N GLY A 14 12.34 -4.98 -72.70
CA GLY A 14 12.31 -5.36 -74.10
C GLY A 14 11.63 -6.69 -74.53
N PRO A 15 11.49 -7.03 -75.74
CA PRO A 15 11.70 -6.26 -76.99
C PRO A 15 10.51 -6.37 -77.99
N TYR A 16 10.61 -5.56 -79.05
CA TYR A 16 9.81 -5.65 -80.30
C TYR A 16 10.02 -6.95 -81.08
N PRO A 17 9.07 -7.29 -81.97
CA PRO A 17 9.49 -7.37 -83.37
C PRO A 17 8.51 -6.79 -84.38
N PHE A 18 9.15 -6.34 -85.44
CA PHE A 18 8.76 -5.91 -86.76
C PHE A 18 7.89 -6.92 -87.58
N GLY A 19 7.07 -6.37 -88.48
CA GLY A 19 7.04 -6.92 -89.84
C GLY A 19 5.69 -7.16 -90.52
N ARG A 20 5.49 -6.44 -91.55
CA ARG A 20 5.00 -6.73 -92.91
C ARG A 20 3.80 -5.91 -93.31
N SER A 21 4.08 -4.98 -94.15
CA SER A 21 4.11 -4.89 -95.67
C SER A 21 2.74 -5.11 -96.34
N LEU A 22 2.33 -4.00 -96.87
CA LEU A 22 1.78 -3.75 -98.22
C LEU A 22 0.86 -4.82 -98.79
N ASP A 23 -0.34 -4.39 -99.17
CA ASP A 23 -0.77 -4.58 -100.56
C ASP A 23 -1.76 -3.48 -101.01
N PHE A 24 -1.53 -3.06 -102.28
CA PHE A 24 -2.29 -2.10 -103.01
C PHE A 24 -3.48 -2.76 -103.64
N GLY A 25 -4.61 -2.09 -103.62
CA GLY A 25 -5.76 -2.46 -104.44
C GLY A 25 -6.67 -1.25 -104.62
N ALA A 26 -6.40 -0.56 -105.68
CA ALA A 26 -7.24 0.56 -106.19
C ALA A 26 -8.49 0.00 -106.90
N THR A 27 -9.64 0.50 -106.54
CA THR A 27 -10.70 0.79 -107.50
C THR A 27 -11.64 1.83 -106.92
N GLY A 28 -11.83 2.90 -107.76
CA GLY A 28 -12.63 4.02 -107.42
C GLY A 28 -14.13 3.77 -107.38
N GLN A 29 -14.76 4.65 -106.62
CA GLN A 29 -16.12 5.10 -106.92
C GLN A 29 -16.38 6.41 -106.20
N GLU A 30 -16.50 7.49 -106.89
CA GLU A 30 -17.01 8.76 -106.40
C GLU A 30 -18.43 8.62 -105.95
N GLY A 31 -18.64 8.65 -104.65
CA GLY A 31 -19.93 8.81 -104.05
C GLY A 31 -19.98 10.20 -103.36
N ALA A 32 -20.79 11.08 -103.93
CA ALA A 32 -21.06 12.39 -103.36
C ALA A 32 -21.65 12.23 -101.94
N HIS A 33 -20.81 12.39 -100.94
CA HIS A 33 -21.29 12.42 -99.56
C HIS A 33 -22.04 13.71 -99.35
N VAL A 34 -23.36 13.59 -99.17
CA VAL A 34 -24.21 14.66 -98.64
C VAL A 34 -23.75 14.89 -97.17
N GLN A 35 -23.05 16.00 -96.94
CA GLN A 35 -22.62 16.38 -95.60
C GLN A 35 -23.84 16.54 -94.71
N SER A 36 -24.00 15.64 -93.70
CA SER A 36 -25.10 15.70 -92.72
C SER A 36 -24.88 16.93 -91.85
N ARG A 37 -25.95 17.51 -91.36
CA ARG A 37 -25.89 18.56 -90.30
C ARG A 37 -25.07 18.17 -89.09
N ARG A 38 -24.95 16.90 -88.80
CA ARG A 38 -24.08 16.35 -87.76
C ARG A 38 -22.61 16.50 -88.06
N ASP A 39 -22.22 16.28 -89.33
CA ASP A 39 -20.81 16.37 -89.72
C ASP A 39 -20.36 17.85 -89.78
N GLN A 40 -21.21 18.72 -90.14
CA GLN A 40 -20.94 20.20 -90.06
C GLN A 40 -20.78 20.63 -88.61
N LEU A 41 -21.61 20.14 -87.72
CA LEU A 41 -21.53 20.47 -86.27
C LEU A 41 -20.30 19.87 -85.61
N GLN A 42 -19.88 18.69 -86.05
CA GLN A 42 -18.63 18.06 -85.57
C GLN A 42 -17.40 18.80 -86.10
N ALA A 43 -17.40 19.18 -87.39
CA ALA A 43 -16.34 19.95 -87.99
C ALA A 43 -16.22 21.37 -87.36
N TYR A 44 -17.32 22.03 -87.11
CA TYR A 44 -17.34 23.28 -86.36
C TYR A 44 -16.80 23.18 -84.93
N ARG A 45 -17.22 22.17 -84.27
CA ARG A 45 -16.70 21.88 -82.86
C ARG A 45 -15.23 21.51 -82.87
N PHE A 46 -14.76 20.83 -83.90
CA PHE A 46 -13.36 20.47 -84.04
C PHE A 46 -12.51 21.75 -84.36
N LEU A 47 -12.96 22.62 -85.30
CA LEU A 47 -12.27 23.86 -85.63
C LEU A 47 -12.25 24.81 -84.40
N THR A 48 -13.35 24.97 -83.73
CA THR A 48 -13.43 25.81 -82.48
C THR A 48 -12.52 25.31 -81.34
N ARG A 49 -12.42 24.03 -81.19
CA ARG A 49 -11.50 23.41 -80.19
C ARG A 49 -10.03 23.63 -80.59
N ARG A 50 -9.72 23.51 -81.87
CA ARG A 50 -8.37 23.74 -82.41
C ARG A 50 -7.95 25.21 -82.33
N ALA A 51 -8.87 26.11 -82.60
CA ALA A 51 -8.64 27.56 -82.46
C ALA A 51 -8.45 27.95 -80.97
N LEU A 52 -9.25 27.40 -80.05
CA LEU A 52 -9.10 27.63 -78.64
C LEU A 52 -7.78 27.01 -78.07
N ALA A 53 -7.38 25.85 -78.57
CA ALA A 53 -6.12 25.23 -78.14
C ALA A 53 -4.93 26.06 -78.64
N ALA A 54 -4.96 26.52 -79.88
CA ALA A 54 -3.92 27.40 -80.49
C ALA A 54 -3.77 28.71 -79.70
N LEU A 55 -4.88 29.30 -79.22
CA LEU A 55 -4.87 30.56 -78.46
C LEU A 55 -4.36 30.40 -77.05
N VAL A 56 -4.61 29.25 -76.41
CA VAL A 56 -4.26 29.01 -74.97
C VAL A 56 -2.88 28.40 -74.83
N THR A 57 -2.45 27.53 -75.73
CA THR A 57 -1.19 26.77 -75.60
C THR A 57 -0.17 27.03 -76.68
N GLY A 58 -0.53 27.82 -77.75
CA GLY A 58 0.35 28.14 -78.87
C GLY A 58 0.57 26.98 -79.87
N GLU A 59 0.03 25.79 -79.57
CA GLU A 59 0.14 24.61 -80.44
C GLU A 59 -1.25 24.12 -80.90
N PRO A 60 -1.54 24.03 -82.21
CA PRO A 60 -2.88 23.69 -82.75
C PRO A 60 -3.17 22.17 -82.71
N ASP A 61 -2.18 21.28 -82.50
CA ASP A 61 -2.29 19.85 -82.71
C ASP A 61 -2.11 18.99 -81.47
N ILE A 62 -2.48 19.52 -80.32
CA ILE A 62 -2.44 18.75 -79.03
C ILE A 62 -3.62 17.77 -78.98
N PRO A 63 -3.36 16.45 -78.85
CA PRO A 63 -4.43 15.45 -78.95
C PRO A 63 -5.39 15.49 -77.70
N GLU A 64 -5.04 16.17 -76.63
CA GLU A 64 -5.88 16.30 -75.41
C GLU A 64 -6.27 17.77 -75.17
N PRO A 65 -7.57 18.08 -74.98
CA PRO A 65 -7.99 19.43 -74.66
C PRO A 65 -7.42 19.89 -73.36
N PRO A 66 -6.73 21.07 -73.29
CA PRO A 66 -6.05 21.52 -72.05
C PRO A 66 -6.99 21.72 -70.86
N MET A 67 -8.26 21.93 -71.09
CA MET A 67 -9.29 22.10 -70.04
C MET A 67 -9.71 20.83 -69.39
N ARG A 68 -9.40 19.62 -69.91
CA ARG A 68 -9.82 18.34 -69.31
C ARG A 68 -8.97 18.00 -68.09
N ARG A 69 -7.69 18.33 -68.07
CA ARG A 69 -6.84 18.15 -66.91
C ARG A 69 -7.25 19.07 -65.75
N LEU A 70 -7.57 20.36 -66.11
CA LEU A 70 -8.01 21.31 -65.08
C LEU A 70 -9.38 20.93 -64.48
N SER A 71 -10.34 20.48 -65.29
CA SER A 71 -11.65 20.06 -64.79
C SER A 71 -11.59 18.76 -63.97
N VAL A 72 -10.75 17.80 -64.36
CA VAL A 72 -10.57 16.56 -63.61
C VAL A 72 -9.90 16.85 -62.26
N THR A 73 -8.85 17.69 -62.24
CA THR A 73 -8.17 18.03 -60.96
C THR A 73 -9.07 18.86 -60.04
N THR A 74 -9.88 19.78 -60.55
CA THR A 74 -10.86 20.53 -59.73
C THR A 74 -11.97 19.63 -59.18
N ILE A 75 -12.53 18.73 -59.98
CA ILE A 75 -13.56 17.79 -59.51
C ILE A 75 -12.97 16.84 -58.48
N THR A 76 -11.75 16.32 -58.71
CA THR A 76 -11.05 15.46 -57.73
C THR A 76 -10.75 16.23 -56.45
N GLY A 77 -10.30 17.48 -56.53
CA GLY A 77 -10.07 18.33 -55.36
C GLY A 77 -11.34 18.58 -54.52
N ILE A 78 -12.45 18.86 -55.21
CA ILE A 78 -13.75 19.04 -54.55
C ILE A 78 -14.23 17.73 -53.91
N MET A 79 -14.09 16.58 -54.58
CA MET A 79 -14.43 15.29 -53.99
C MET A 79 -13.60 14.98 -52.75
N VAL A 80 -12.28 15.23 -52.82
CA VAL A 80 -11.42 15.04 -51.65
C VAL A 80 -11.82 15.99 -50.52
N ALA A 81 -12.10 17.24 -50.80
CA ALA A 81 -12.60 18.20 -49.80
C ALA A 81 -13.92 17.76 -49.16
N ILE A 82 -14.86 17.24 -49.93
CA ILE A 82 -16.14 16.69 -49.43
C ILE A 82 -15.89 15.44 -48.57
N LEU A 83 -15.01 14.54 -49.01
CA LEU A 83 -14.66 13.35 -48.21
C LEU A 83 -13.99 13.72 -46.88
N VAL A 84 -13.09 14.70 -46.90
CA VAL A 84 -12.45 15.21 -45.67
C VAL A 84 -13.49 15.89 -44.78
N ALA A 85 -14.36 16.74 -45.34
CA ALA A 85 -15.44 17.37 -44.58
C ALA A 85 -16.45 16.35 -44.01
N ALA A 86 -16.83 15.34 -44.81
CA ALA A 86 -17.64 14.23 -44.33
C ALA A 86 -16.94 13.41 -43.23
N GLY A 87 -15.64 13.14 -43.36
CA GLY A 87 -14.83 12.50 -42.34
C GLY A 87 -14.81 13.28 -41.02
N PHE A 88 -14.63 14.59 -41.09
CA PHE A 88 -14.71 15.45 -39.87
C PHE A 88 -16.13 15.54 -39.30
N ALA A 89 -17.17 15.57 -40.16
CA ALA A 89 -18.56 15.56 -39.72
C ALA A 89 -18.91 14.24 -38.97
N VAL A 90 -18.51 13.09 -39.53
CA VAL A 90 -18.69 11.78 -38.93
C VAL A 90 -17.87 11.69 -37.64
N PHE A 91 -16.62 12.13 -37.63
CA PHE A 91 -15.78 12.17 -36.45
C PHE A 91 -16.34 13.08 -35.34
N GLY A 92 -16.93 14.23 -35.73
CA GLY A 92 -17.65 15.11 -34.82
C GLY A 92 -18.91 14.48 -34.21
N LEU A 93 -19.64 13.70 -35.02
CA LEU A 93 -20.86 12.99 -34.57
C LEU A 93 -20.54 11.79 -33.65
N ILE A 94 -19.40 11.14 -33.89
CA ILE A 94 -18.96 9.94 -33.13
C ILE A 94 -18.16 10.32 -31.86
N ARG A 95 -17.91 11.63 -31.60
CA ARG A 95 -17.23 12.04 -30.36
C ARG A 95 -18.02 11.52 -29.15
N PRO A 96 -17.51 10.47 -28.44
CA PRO A 96 -18.23 9.92 -27.29
C PRO A 96 -18.29 10.99 -26.20
N GLY A 97 -19.47 11.28 -25.71
CA GLY A 97 -19.69 12.12 -24.52
C GLY A 97 -20.36 13.49 -24.74
N SER A 98 -20.62 13.93 -25.99
CA SER A 98 -21.28 15.22 -26.23
C SER A 98 -22.80 15.24 -25.97
N ASN A 99 -23.45 14.09 -25.89
CA ASN A 99 -24.89 13.96 -25.71
C ASN A 99 -25.26 12.97 -24.59
N THR A 100 -24.47 12.95 -23.51
CA THR A 100 -24.66 12.04 -22.38
C THR A 100 -25.70 12.63 -21.44
N LYS A 101 -26.85 12.01 -21.30
CA LYS A 101 -27.81 12.36 -20.24
C LYS A 101 -27.20 12.07 -18.87
N ILE A 102 -27.15 13.06 -18.00
CA ILE A 102 -26.67 12.96 -16.64
C ILE A 102 -27.68 12.18 -15.80
N LYS A 103 -27.21 11.21 -15.02
CA LYS A 103 -28.04 10.34 -14.16
C LYS A 103 -27.42 10.24 -12.79
N ALA A 104 -28.26 10.23 -11.75
CA ALA A 104 -27.83 9.97 -10.39
C ALA A 104 -27.14 8.59 -10.27
N GLY A 105 -26.17 8.49 -9.38
CA GLY A 105 -25.43 7.25 -9.15
C GLY A 105 -24.30 6.97 -10.14
N THR A 106 -23.87 7.99 -10.87
CA THR A 106 -22.74 7.92 -11.81
C THR A 106 -21.79 9.07 -11.51
N ILE A 107 -20.50 8.79 -11.50
CA ILE A 107 -19.44 9.82 -11.42
C ILE A 107 -19.09 10.25 -12.82
N TYR A 108 -19.16 11.53 -13.09
CA TYR A 108 -18.79 12.13 -14.37
C TYR A 108 -17.40 12.77 -14.24
N ILE A 109 -16.51 12.45 -15.15
CA ILE A 109 -15.17 13.03 -15.21
C ILE A 109 -15.13 13.89 -16.48
N GLU A 110 -14.89 15.18 -16.29
CA GLU A 110 -14.66 16.09 -17.41
C GLU A 110 -13.34 15.74 -18.09
N ARG A 111 -13.38 15.60 -19.41
CA ARG A 111 -12.26 15.08 -20.19
C ARG A 111 -11.04 16.01 -20.17
N ASP A 112 -11.28 17.31 -20.22
CA ASP A 112 -10.24 18.29 -20.45
C ASP A 112 -9.55 18.72 -19.15
N THR A 113 -10.29 18.77 -18.03
CA THR A 113 -9.79 19.21 -16.72
C THR A 113 -9.55 18.04 -15.76
N GLY A 114 -10.18 16.88 -15.98
CA GLY A 114 -10.20 15.77 -15.02
C GLY A 114 -11.11 16.02 -13.81
N ALA A 115 -11.84 17.13 -13.78
CA ALA A 115 -12.76 17.46 -12.69
C ALA A 115 -13.88 16.41 -12.59
N GLN A 116 -14.25 16.08 -11.35
CA GLN A 116 -15.21 15.03 -11.05
C GLN A 116 -16.51 15.65 -10.57
N PHE A 117 -17.62 15.14 -11.08
CA PHE A 117 -18.95 15.63 -10.78
C PHE A 117 -19.87 14.49 -10.41
N VAL A 118 -20.79 14.77 -9.48
CA VAL A 118 -21.85 13.86 -9.07
C VAL A 118 -23.19 14.60 -9.07
N LEU A 119 -24.24 13.92 -9.53
CA LEU A 119 -25.60 14.43 -9.42
C LEU A 119 -26.16 14.00 -8.07
N LEU A 120 -26.47 14.95 -7.18
CA LEU A 120 -27.07 14.70 -5.88
C LEU A 120 -28.60 14.80 -5.90
N ASP A 121 -29.22 14.52 -4.76
CA ASP A 121 -30.68 14.48 -4.60
C ASP A 121 -31.36 15.83 -4.75
N ASP A 122 -30.61 16.94 -4.66
CA ASP A 122 -31.09 18.31 -4.94
C ASP A 122 -31.24 18.62 -6.45
N GLY A 123 -30.92 17.64 -7.30
CA GLY A 123 -31.00 17.77 -8.75
C GLY A 123 -29.87 18.59 -9.38
N LYS A 124 -28.84 18.93 -8.62
CA LYS A 124 -27.68 19.69 -9.08
C LYS A 124 -26.44 18.82 -9.28
N LEU A 125 -25.63 19.24 -10.22
CA LEU A 125 -24.34 18.61 -10.53
C LEU A 125 -23.25 19.26 -9.68
N HIS A 126 -22.74 18.52 -8.69
CA HIS A 126 -21.75 19.00 -7.73
C HIS A 126 -20.34 18.58 -8.15
N PRO A 127 -19.38 19.52 -8.26
CA PRO A 127 -17.98 19.17 -8.32
C PRO A 127 -17.55 18.49 -7.01
N THR A 128 -16.64 17.51 -7.08
CA THR A 128 -16.14 16.82 -5.89
C THR A 128 -14.65 17.08 -5.69
N LEU A 129 -14.21 17.20 -4.42
CA LEU A 129 -12.82 17.46 -4.07
C LEU A 129 -11.87 16.35 -4.52
N ASN A 130 -12.35 15.11 -4.45
CA ASN A 130 -11.58 13.91 -4.76
C ASN A 130 -12.51 12.76 -5.16
N TYR A 131 -11.94 11.74 -5.81
CA TYR A 131 -12.70 10.60 -6.29
C TYR A 131 -13.28 9.75 -5.15
N THR A 132 -12.59 9.66 -4.02
CA THR A 132 -13.08 8.97 -2.82
C THR A 132 -14.38 9.60 -2.33
N SER A 133 -14.44 10.93 -2.24
CA SER A 133 -15.67 11.65 -1.87
C SER A 133 -16.77 11.47 -2.91
N ALA A 134 -16.44 11.46 -4.21
CA ALA A 134 -17.41 11.19 -5.25
C ALA A 134 -18.08 9.81 -5.09
N VAL A 135 -17.27 8.77 -4.79
CA VAL A 135 -17.78 7.40 -4.55
C VAL A 135 -18.67 7.35 -3.31
N LEU A 136 -18.24 7.98 -2.21
CA LEU A 136 -19.00 8.04 -0.96
C LEU A 136 -20.32 8.80 -1.15
N ALA A 137 -20.30 9.95 -1.82
CA ALA A 137 -21.48 10.77 -2.05
C ALA A 137 -22.53 10.06 -2.91
N VAL A 138 -22.11 9.25 -3.88
CA VAL A 138 -23.01 8.42 -4.70
C VAL A 138 -23.67 7.30 -3.89
N GLY A 139 -22.97 6.71 -2.92
CA GLY A 139 -23.52 5.76 -1.94
C GLY A 139 -24.02 4.42 -2.51
N LYS A 140 -23.61 4.04 -3.72
CA LYS A 140 -24.03 2.77 -4.34
C LYS A 140 -23.02 1.66 -4.09
N GLN A 141 -23.27 0.84 -3.09
CA GLN A 141 -22.58 -0.41 -2.72
C GLN A 141 -21.54 -0.94 -3.75
N GLY A 142 -20.38 -0.29 -3.86
CA GLY A 142 -19.26 -0.71 -4.70
C GLY A 142 -19.45 -0.68 -6.22
N LYS A 143 -20.66 -0.40 -6.73
CA LYS A 143 -21.00 -0.43 -8.17
C LYS A 143 -21.21 0.96 -8.76
N VAL A 144 -20.28 1.88 -8.50
CA VAL A 144 -20.36 3.23 -9.05
C VAL A 144 -19.86 3.23 -10.49
N ALA A 145 -20.72 3.59 -11.43
CA ALA A 145 -20.34 3.81 -12.82
C ALA A 145 -19.55 5.12 -12.96
N THR A 146 -18.53 5.11 -13.78
CA THR A 146 -17.74 6.31 -14.12
C THR A 146 -17.84 6.56 -15.61
N LYS A 147 -18.09 7.80 -16.02
CA LYS A 147 -18.16 8.20 -17.42
C LYS A 147 -17.33 9.46 -17.66
N THR A 148 -16.49 9.42 -18.70
CA THR A 148 -15.79 10.60 -19.16
C THR A 148 -16.69 11.34 -20.15
N VAL A 149 -16.91 12.63 -19.90
CA VAL A 149 -17.81 13.51 -20.70
C VAL A 149 -17.09 14.78 -21.09
N SER A 150 -17.64 15.51 -22.07
CA SER A 150 -17.15 16.85 -22.43
C SER A 150 -17.76 17.91 -21.50
N ALA A 151 -17.10 19.07 -21.39
CA ALA A 151 -17.64 20.23 -20.66
C ALA A 151 -19.06 20.62 -21.16
N GLY A 152 -19.31 20.53 -22.47
CA GLY A 152 -20.62 20.82 -23.05
C GLY A 152 -21.73 19.88 -22.59
N ALA A 153 -21.41 18.61 -22.23
CA ALA A 153 -22.42 17.70 -21.68
C ALA A 153 -22.79 18.04 -20.24
N LEU A 154 -21.88 18.65 -19.50
CA LEU A 154 -22.09 19.06 -18.10
C LEU A 154 -22.82 20.41 -17.99
N SER A 155 -22.63 21.31 -18.96
CA SER A 155 -23.17 22.68 -18.92
C SER A 155 -24.69 22.78 -19.01
N HIS A 156 -25.36 21.67 -19.36
CA HIS A 156 -26.84 21.65 -19.51
C HIS A 156 -27.56 21.43 -18.18
N ASP A 157 -26.87 20.94 -17.15
CA ASP A 157 -27.47 20.68 -15.84
C ASP A 157 -27.11 21.79 -14.85
N PRO A 158 -27.99 22.12 -13.90
CA PRO A 158 -27.68 23.11 -12.87
C PRO A 158 -26.52 22.65 -11.99
N HIS A 159 -25.57 23.54 -11.71
CA HIS A 159 -24.41 23.26 -10.89
C HIS A 159 -24.64 23.66 -9.44
N GLY A 160 -24.15 22.84 -8.52
CA GLY A 160 -24.09 23.12 -7.09
C GLY A 160 -22.68 23.51 -6.64
N VAL A 161 -22.54 23.72 -5.34
CA VAL A 161 -21.25 23.98 -4.70
C VAL A 161 -20.37 22.72 -4.70
N THR A 162 -19.06 22.91 -4.60
CA THR A 162 -18.13 21.79 -4.45
C THR A 162 -18.40 21.04 -3.16
N VAL A 163 -18.48 19.71 -3.22
CA VAL A 163 -18.71 18.83 -2.07
C VAL A 163 -17.54 17.88 -1.88
N GLY A 164 -17.43 17.32 -0.67
CA GLY A 164 -16.43 16.31 -0.37
C GLY A 164 -15.71 16.50 0.92
N ILE A 165 -14.92 15.53 1.30
CA ILE A 165 -14.12 15.49 2.52
C ILE A 165 -12.70 15.89 2.17
N SER A 166 -12.20 16.96 2.79
CA SER A 166 -10.81 17.39 2.65
C SER A 166 -9.88 16.43 3.39
N GLY A 167 -8.68 16.20 2.84
CA GLY A 167 -7.64 15.37 3.48
C GLY A 167 -7.84 13.86 3.41
N VAL A 168 -8.86 13.36 2.70
CA VAL A 168 -8.97 11.93 2.36
C VAL A 168 -8.16 11.62 1.09
N PRO A 169 -7.82 10.35 0.83
CA PRO A 169 -7.10 9.95 -0.38
C PRO A 169 -7.83 10.39 -1.65
N GLN A 170 -7.05 10.81 -2.66
CA GLN A 170 -7.62 11.16 -3.97
C GLN A 170 -8.48 10.02 -4.53
N SER A 171 -8.00 8.79 -4.40
CA SER A 171 -8.73 7.58 -4.79
C SER A 171 -8.34 6.41 -3.89
N LEU A 172 -9.25 5.45 -3.74
CA LEU A 172 -9.03 4.18 -3.08
C LEU A 172 -9.16 3.03 -4.09
N PRO A 173 -8.49 1.88 -3.87
CA PRO A 173 -8.57 0.73 -4.77
C PRO A 173 -10.02 0.27 -4.95
N ARG A 174 -10.45 0.06 -6.18
CA ARG A 174 -11.78 -0.50 -6.48
C ARG A 174 -11.83 -2.01 -6.37
N SER A 175 -10.70 -2.67 -6.55
CA SER A 175 -10.58 -4.11 -6.47
C SER A 175 -10.18 -4.52 -5.06
N THR A 176 -10.94 -5.43 -4.46
CA THR A 176 -10.60 -6.04 -3.17
C THR A 176 -9.29 -6.84 -3.22
N GLY A 177 -8.87 -7.27 -4.40
CA GLY A 177 -7.56 -7.91 -4.61
C GLY A 177 -6.36 -6.99 -4.43
N ARG A 178 -6.58 -5.67 -4.36
CA ARG A 178 -5.54 -4.68 -4.03
C ARG A 178 -5.55 -4.28 -2.55
N LEU A 179 -6.40 -4.91 -1.75
CA LEU A 179 -6.40 -4.73 -0.31
C LEU A 179 -5.33 -5.60 0.33
N VAL A 180 -4.42 -4.94 1.00
CA VAL A 180 -3.31 -5.59 1.72
C VAL A 180 -3.82 -6.13 3.06
N ARG A 181 -3.42 -7.35 3.40
CA ARG A 181 -3.76 -7.96 4.69
C ARG A 181 -2.56 -8.03 5.62
N SER A 182 -1.55 -8.77 5.24
CA SER A 182 -0.30 -8.97 6.01
C SER A 182 0.86 -9.29 5.05
N PRO A 183 2.14 -9.21 5.51
CA PRO A 183 2.57 -8.74 6.82
C PRO A 183 2.57 -7.22 6.95
N TRP A 184 2.59 -6.72 8.20
CA TRP A 184 2.88 -5.33 8.52
C TRP A 184 4.15 -5.29 9.36
N THR A 185 5.03 -4.35 9.06
CA THR A 185 6.32 -4.26 9.73
C THR A 185 6.51 -2.88 10.33
N VAL A 186 6.93 -2.85 11.58
CA VAL A 186 7.34 -1.62 12.26
C VAL A 186 8.81 -1.74 12.57
N CYS A 187 9.62 -0.86 12.02
CA CYS A 187 11.06 -0.81 12.27
C CYS A 187 11.42 0.45 13.05
N SER A 188 12.32 0.31 14.00
CA SER A 188 13.01 1.43 14.64
C SER A 188 14.50 1.36 14.32
N GLN A 189 15.06 2.44 13.79
CA GLN A 189 16.49 2.55 13.49
C GLN A 189 17.03 3.86 14.02
N VAL A 190 18.25 3.81 14.55
CA VAL A 190 18.98 5.00 14.99
C VAL A 190 19.57 5.68 13.77
N GLN A 191 19.17 6.91 13.51
CA GLN A 191 19.81 7.77 12.50
C GLN A 191 20.79 8.71 13.18
N GLN A 192 22.03 8.67 12.75
CA GLN A 192 23.03 9.65 13.17
C GLN A 192 22.76 10.97 12.43
N GLN A 193 22.12 11.90 13.08
CA GLN A 193 21.96 13.26 12.59
C GLN A 193 23.01 14.14 13.26
N GLY A 194 24.13 14.45 12.54
CA GLY A 194 25.10 15.46 12.95
C GLY A 194 25.65 15.29 14.38
N ALA A 195 26.51 16.20 14.84
CA ALA A 195 27.17 16.10 16.12
C ALA A 195 26.21 15.92 17.32
N GLY A 196 25.93 14.68 17.72
CA GLY A 196 25.53 14.33 19.08
C GLY A 196 24.06 13.93 19.34
N SER A 197 23.16 13.90 18.36
CA SER A 197 21.78 13.44 18.62
C SER A 197 21.47 12.13 17.86
N ASN A 198 21.47 11.02 18.60
CA ASN A 198 20.94 9.75 18.12
C ASN A 198 19.40 9.82 18.19
N GLN A 199 18.75 10.02 17.07
CA GLN A 199 17.30 9.98 16.99
C GLN A 199 16.88 8.61 16.48
N ALA A 200 16.10 7.88 17.28
CA ALA A 200 15.50 6.63 16.86
C ALA A 200 14.22 6.93 16.08
N ARG A 201 14.23 6.72 14.76
CA ARG A 201 13.06 6.87 13.90
C ARG A 201 12.27 5.57 13.81
N VAL A 202 10.96 5.70 13.73
CA VAL A 202 10.03 4.57 13.62
C VAL A 202 9.27 4.66 12.30
N ALA A 203 9.41 3.61 11.49
CA ALA A 203 8.72 3.48 10.21
C ALA A 203 7.76 2.28 10.23
N VAL A 204 6.57 2.45 9.66
CA VAL A 204 5.58 1.39 9.45
C VAL A 204 5.51 1.07 7.97
N THR A 205 5.65 -0.19 7.59
CA THR A 205 5.44 -0.68 6.22
C THR A 205 4.18 -1.56 6.19
N VAL A 206 3.23 -1.18 5.36
CA VAL A 206 1.97 -1.89 5.15
C VAL A 206 2.14 -2.89 4.01
N GLY A 207 1.89 -4.17 4.27
CA GLY A 207 1.93 -5.21 3.23
C GLY A 207 3.32 -5.67 2.81
N GLY A 208 4.30 -5.53 3.70
CA GLY A 208 5.66 -5.95 3.41
C GLY A 208 6.49 -6.18 4.65
N THR A 209 7.59 -6.90 4.52
CA THR A 209 8.58 -7.12 5.58
C THR A 209 9.62 -6.00 5.66
N ALA A 210 9.58 -5.02 4.76
CA ALA A 210 10.60 -3.98 4.63
C ALA A 210 12.03 -4.54 4.53
N GLY A 211 12.20 -5.77 4.05
CA GLY A 211 13.49 -6.47 4.02
C GLY A 211 13.99 -6.95 5.38
N ALA A 212 13.17 -6.88 6.44
CA ALA A 212 13.56 -7.31 7.77
C ALA A 212 13.75 -8.84 7.84
N ALA A 213 14.86 -9.27 8.44
CA ALA A 213 15.18 -10.68 8.65
C ALA A 213 14.63 -11.14 10.01
N PRO A 214 13.84 -12.23 10.08
CA PRO A 214 13.26 -12.69 11.32
C PRO A 214 14.33 -13.19 12.29
N LEU A 215 14.17 -12.89 13.57
CA LEU A 215 14.93 -13.50 14.65
C LEU A 215 14.35 -14.86 15.02
N ALA A 216 15.16 -15.67 15.71
CA ALA A 216 14.67 -16.93 16.27
C ALA A 216 13.48 -16.68 17.21
N ALA A 217 12.53 -17.63 17.27
CA ALA A 217 11.29 -17.46 18.03
C ALA A 217 11.49 -17.32 19.55
N ASP A 218 12.61 -17.82 20.06
CA ASP A 218 13.05 -17.73 21.45
C ASP A 218 14.02 -16.57 21.72
N ALA A 219 14.41 -15.82 20.69
CA ALA A 219 15.28 -14.66 20.84
C ALA A 219 14.57 -13.53 21.59
N GLY A 220 15.36 -12.85 22.44
CA GLY A 220 14.98 -11.60 23.09
C GLY A 220 15.88 -10.46 22.69
N VAL A 221 15.43 -9.23 22.82
CA VAL A 221 16.25 -8.03 22.58
C VAL A 221 16.06 -7.06 23.74
N VAL A 222 17.17 -6.65 24.36
CA VAL A 222 17.15 -5.64 25.42
C VAL A 222 17.19 -4.26 24.78
N VAL A 223 16.18 -3.46 25.07
CA VAL A 223 16.00 -2.12 24.48
C VAL A 223 15.76 -1.05 25.54
N SER A 224 16.07 0.19 25.19
CA SER A 224 15.66 1.39 25.92
C SER A 224 15.15 2.45 24.96
N THR A 225 14.63 3.55 25.48
CA THR A 225 14.19 4.69 24.64
C THR A 225 15.08 5.91 24.91
N PRO A 226 15.19 6.85 23.95
CA PRO A 226 15.98 8.08 24.16
C PRO A 226 15.49 8.94 25.34
N THR A 227 14.23 8.76 25.76
CA THR A 227 13.57 9.56 26.80
C THR A 227 13.51 8.88 28.15
N SER A 228 13.93 7.62 28.25
CA SER A 228 13.87 6.84 29.49
C SER A 228 14.97 5.78 29.51
N ASP A 229 15.74 5.78 30.57
CA ASP A 229 16.78 4.76 30.84
C ASP A 229 16.20 3.43 31.30
N GLN A 230 14.88 3.31 31.43
CA GLN A 230 14.19 2.07 31.77
C GLN A 230 14.43 1.02 30.71
N PRO A 231 15.15 -0.09 30.99
CA PRO A 231 15.34 -1.15 30.02
C PRO A 231 14.10 -2.06 29.93
N TYR A 232 13.88 -2.60 28.74
CA TYR A 232 12.84 -3.59 28.47
C TYR A 232 13.44 -4.77 27.73
N LEU A 233 12.97 -5.95 28.06
CA LEU A 233 13.20 -7.15 27.26
C LEU A 233 12.03 -7.30 26.27
N LEU A 234 12.32 -7.25 24.97
CA LEU A 234 11.36 -7.60 23.94
C LEU A 234 11.46 -9.11 23.69
N TRP A 235 10.35 -9.80 23.85
CA TRP A 235 10.27 -11.24 23.68
C TRP A 235 8.88 -11.65 23.19
N ARG A 236 8.82 -12.46 22.14
CA ARG A 236 7.58 -12.93 21.50
C ARG A 236 6.55 -11.82 21.24
N GLY A 237 7.04 -10.66 20.78
CA GLY A 237 6.19 -9.52 20.45
C GLY A 237 5.57 -8.81 21.66
N GLN A 238 6.08 -9.03 22.86
CA GLN A 238 5.72 -8.29 24.07
C GLN A 238 6.93 -7.51 24.60
N ARG A 239 6.66 -6.46 25.37
CA ARG A 239 7.67 -5.73 26.13
C ARG A 239 7.56 -6.09 27.61
N LEU A 240 8.64 -6.57 28.21
CA LEU A 240 8.76 -6.89 29.61
C LEU A 240 9.68 -5.84 30.27
N ALA A 241 9.16 -5.05 31.19
CA ALA A 241 9.98 -4.06 31.90
C ALA A 241 10.98 -4.77 32.82
N ILE A 242 12.25 -4.35 32.78
CA ILE A 242 13.32 -4.85 33.70
C ILE A 242 13.42 -3.86 34.84
N ALA A 243 12.97 -4.24 36.03
CA ALA A 243 12.76 -3.31 37.14
C ALA A 243 14.07 -2.71 37.70
N SER A 244 15.20 -3.41 37.58
CA SER A 244 16.49 -2.93 38.08
C SER A 244 17.66 -3.59 37.35
N GLN A 245 18.84 -2.96 37.49
CA GLN A 245 20.10 -3.52 37.01
C GLN A 245 20.42 -4.86 37.67
N GLY A 246 20.05 -5.06 38.95
CA GLY A 246 20.23 -6.34 39.67
C GLY A 246 19.43 -7.48 39.00
N ILE A 247 18.21 -7.21 38.53
CA ILE A 247 17.42 -8.17 37.77
C ILE A 247 18.07 -8.48 36.41
N ALA A 248 18.55 -7.45 35.68
CA ALA A 248 19.26 -7.68 34.44
C ALA A 248 20.50 -8.57 34.65
N THR A 249 21.24 -8.35 35.75
CA THR A 249 22.42 -9.15 36.11
C THR A 249 22.03 -10.59 36.44
N ALA A 250 21.02 -10.79 37.27
CA ALA A 250 20.55 -12.12 37.66
C ALA A 250 20.09 -12.96 36.45
N LEU A 251 19.43 -12.33 35.50
CA LEU A 251 18.98 -12.97 34.27
C LEU A 251 20.08 -13.07 33.19
N GLY A 252 21.29 -12.59 33.44
CA GLY A 252 22.36 -12.58 32.43
C GLY A 252 22.07 -11.73 31.19
N LEU A 253 21.16 -10.75 31.31
CA LEU A 253 20.75 -9.88 30.23
C LEU A 253 21.71 -8.68 29.98
N GLN A 254 22.87 -8.69 30.63
CA GLN A 254 23.88 -7.62 30.53
C GLN A 254 24.86 -7.83 29.35
N THR A 255 24.39 -7.86 28.14
CA THR A 255 25.24 -8.02 26.94
C THR A 255 25.57 -6.69 26.27
N GLY A 256 25.92 -5.65 27.06
CA GLY A 256 26.26 -4.32 26.55
C GLY A 256 25.20 -3.26 26.85
N SER A 257 25.26 -2.14 26.13
CA SER A 257 24.22 -1.11 26.26
C SER A 257 22.93 -1.55 25.59
N PRO A 258 21.75 -1.28 26.20
CA PRO A 258 20.48 -1.54 25.56
C PRO A 258 20.38 -0.90 24.18
N LEU A 259 19.77 -1.58 23.22
CA LEU A 259 19.51 -1.01 21.91
C LEU A 259 18.50 0.15 22.04
N ILE A 260 18.87 1.33 21.54
CA ILE A 260 17.97 2.49 21.56
C ILE A 260 16.92 2.32 20.47
N VAL A 261 15.63 2.36 20.88
CA VAL A 261 14.48 2.29 19.97
C VAL A 261 13.53 3.46 20.19
N GLY A 262 12.78 3.83 19.16
CA GLY A 262 11.77 4.87 19.27
C GLY A 262 10.64 4.48 20.23
N SER A 263 10.20 5.44 21.02
CA SER A 263 9.12 5.24 22.00
C SER A 263 7.83 4.72 21.36
N SER A 264 7.55 5.12 20.12
CA SER A 264 6.39 4.67 19.35
C SER A 264 6.42 3.17 19.11
N LEU A 265 7.57 2.59 18.71
CA LEU A 265 7.73 1.14 18.57
C LEU A 265 7.47 0.42 19.90
N LEU A 266 8.09 0.91 20.98
CA LEU A 266 7.95 0.29 22.29
C LEU A 266 6.51 0.31 22.79
N ASN A 267 5.80 1.44 22.56
CA ASN A 267 4.41 1.59 22.95
C ASN A 267 3.43 0.80 22.09
N ALA A 268 3.82 0.43 20.87
CA ALA A 268 3.03 -0.43 20.00
C ALA A 268 3.00 -1.90 20.47
N LEU A 269 3.99 -2.31 21.25
CA LEU A 269 4.04 -3.68 21.77
C LEU A 269 3.15 -3.83 23.00
N PRO A 270 2.39 -4.95 23.10
CA PRO A 270 1.66 -5.29 24.31
C PRO A 270 2.63 -5.37 25.49
N GLN A 271 2.18 -4.87 26.64
CA GLN A 271 2.94 -4.99 27.87
C GLN A 271 2.75 -6.40 28.44
N GLY A 272 3.86 -7.11 28.60
CA GLY A 272 3.93 -8.37 29.33
C GLY A 272 4.17 -8.15 30.84
N PRO A 273 4.35 -9.22 31.59
CA PRO A 273 4.69 -9.15 33.01
C PRO A 273 6.05 -8.45 33.20
N SER A 274 6.21 -7.76 34.32
CA SER A 274 7.48 -7.11 34.65
C SER A 274 8.48 -8.13 35.18
N LEU A 275 9.74 -8.01 34.73
CA LEU A 275 10.87 -8.73 35.32
C LEU A 275 11.31 -7.98 36.58
N ALA A 276 10.80 -8.39 37.72
CA ALA A 276 11.01 -7.73 39.00
C ALA A 276 11.29 -8.77 40.10
N THR A 277 11.87 -8.32 41.19
CA THR A 277 12.02 -9.16 42.40
C THR A 277 10.65 -9.61 42.89
N PRO A 278 10.40 -10.93 42.96
CA PRO A 278 9.11 -11.44 43.37
C PRO A 278 8.90 -11.24 44.87
N SER A 279 7.65 -11.13 45.27
CA SER A 279 7.26 -11.14 46.70
C SER A 279 6.99 -12.56 47.14
N VAL A 280 7.73 -13.02 48.16
CA VAL A 280 7.48 -14.33 48.81
C VAL A 280 6.91 -14.04 50.18
N PRO A 281 5.63 -14.41 50.46
CA PRO A 281 5.04 -14.26 51.80
C PRO A 281 5.86 -15.02 52.83
N ASP A 282 6.00 -14.44 54.00
CA ASP A 282 6.76 -15.02 55.13
C ASP A 282 8.25 -15.29 54.85
N ALA A 283 8.86 -14.62 53.89
CA ALA A 283 10.28 -14.78 53.57
C ALA A 283 11.16 -14.59 54.80
N GLY A 284 12.13 -15.50 55.00
CA GLY A 284 13.00 -15.53 56.18
C GLY A 284 12.46 -16.29 57.38
N GLN A 285 11.19 -16.71 57.38
CA GLN A 285 10.67 -17.58 58.41
C GLN A 285 11.17 -19.02 58.22
N PRO A 286 11.22 -19.84 59.30
CA PRO A 286 11.58 -21.26 59.17
C PRO A 286 10.67 -22.00 58.21
N GLY A 287 11.26 -22.64 57.20
CA GLY A 287 10.61 -23.49 56.22
C GLY A 287 10.74 -24.98 56.58
N PRO A 288 10.33 -25.89 55.69
CA PRO A 288 10.51 -27.32 55.84
C PRO A 288 12.00 -27.72 55.81
N THR A 289 12.35 -28.80 56.49
CA THR A 289 13.70 -29.37 56.45
C THR A 289 13.88 -30.16 55.16
N VAL A 290 14.93 -29.85 54.39
CA VAL A 290 15.29 -30.57 53.17
C VAL A 290 16.53 -31.41 53.40
N GLY A 291 16.35 -32.73 53.43
CA GLY A 291 17.40 -33.66 53.83
C GLY A 291 17.78 -33.47 55.28
N LYS A 292 18.91 -32.87 55.60
CA LYS A 292 19.39 -32.57 56.96
C LYS A 292 19.44 -31.05 57.22
N THR A 293 19.08 -30.22 56.25
CA THR A 293 19.23 -28.76 56.33
C THR A 293 17.89 -28.12 56.63
N GLN A 294 17.83 -27.32 57.71
CA GLN A 294 16.71 -26.44 58.00
C GLN A 294 16.74 -25.31 56.94
N THR A 295 15.67 -25.14 56.23
CA THR A 295 15.56 -24.07 55.21
C THR A 295 14.76 -22.88 55.73
N LEU A 296 14.89 -21.74 55.03
CA LEU A 296 14.05 -20.56 55.24
C LEU A 296 13.11 -20.36 54.07
N VAL A 297 11.94 -19.80 54.36
CA VAL A 297 10.97 -19.44 53.33
C VAL A 297 11.59 -18.40 52.38
N GLY A 298 11.45 -18.62 51.06
CA GLY A 298 12.07 -17.80 50.00
C GLY A 298 13.41 -18.31 49.52
N GLU A 299 14.05 -19.28 50.24
CA GLU A 299 15.25 -19.92 49.72
C GLU A 299 14.94 -20.81 48.50
N LEU A 300 15.95 -20.96 47.65
CA LEU A 300 15.89 -21.87 46.52
C LEU A 300 16.60 -23.18 46.82
N VAL A 301 16.03 -24.27 46.38
CA VAL A 301 16.64 -25.59 46.35
C VAL A 301 16.96 -25.97 44.93
N LYS A 302 18.23 -26.30 44.63
CA LYS A 302 18.64 -26.82 43.34
C LYS A 302 18.80 -28.34 43.43
N VAL A 303 18.02 -29.07 42.66
CA VAL A 303 18.13 -30.53 42.57
C VAL A 303 19.37 -30.89 41.79
N THR A 304 20.28 -31.64 42.36
CA THR A 304 21.58 -32.00 41.75
C THR A 304 21.43 -33.01 40.63
N ASP A 305 20.35 -33.80 40.64
CA ASP A 305 20.10 -34.91 39.72
C ASP A 305 19.59 -34.43 38.35
N ASP A 306 18.74 -33.40 38.29
CA ASP A 306 18.09 -32.91 37.07
C ASP A 306 18.24 -31.38 36.83
N ASN A 307 19.03 -30.70 37.69
CA ASN A 307 19.22 -29.26 37.69
C ASN A 307 17.91 -28.45 37.83
N SER A 308 16.83 -29.04 38.28
CA SER A 308 15.59 -28.30 38.52
C SER A 308 15.66 -27.46 39.80
N PHE A 309 14.84 -26.42 39.85
CA PHE A 309 14.76 -25.50 40.98
C PHE A 309 13.40 -25.60 41.67
N LEU A 310 13.44 -25.45 42.99
CA LEU A 310 12.24 -25.34 43.82
C LEU A 310 12.41 -24.16 44.78
N VAL A 311 11.33 -23.44 45.02
CA VAL A 311 11.28 -22.42 46.07
C VAL A 311 10.70 -23.01 47.32
N VAL A 312 11.32 -22.66 48.47
CA VAL A 312 10.85 -23.03 49.80
C VAL A 312 9.71 -22.10 50.19
N LEU A 313 8.57 -22.68 50.49
CA LEU A 313 7.41 -22.02 51.05
C LEU A 313 7.13 -22.58 52.46
N ARG A 314 6.28 -21.90 53.24
CA ARG A 314 6.03 -22.28 54.63
C ARG A 314 5.49 -23.71 54.79
N ASP A 315 4.69 -24.15 53.85
CA ASP A 315 3.98 -25.42 53.84
C ASP A 315 4.61 -26.48 52.93
N GLY A 316 5.75 -26.22 52.32
CA GLY A 316 6.36 -27.18 51.42
C GLY A 316 7.23 -26.55 50.32
N LEU A 317 7.49 -27.31 49.27
CA LEU A 317 8.28 -26.88 48.14
C LEU A 317 7.39 -26.64 46.90
N ALA A 318 7.74 -25.65 46.11
CA ALA A 318 7.11 -25.39 44.80
C ALA A 318 8.17 -25.40 43.71
N ARG A 319 7.92 -26.13 42.61
CA ARG A 319 8.81 -26.16 41.44
C ARG A 319 8.71 -24.82 40.67
N VAL A 320 9.86 -24.31 40.25
CA VAL A 320 9.99 -23.08 39.50
C VAL A 320 10.82 -23.32 38.25
N THR A 321 10.61 -22.47 37.23
CA THR A 321 11.40 -22.43 35.98
C THR A 321 12.77 -21.77 36.25
N ALA A 322 13.67 -21.83 35.28
CA ALA A 322 14.98 -21.19 35.39
C ALA A 322 14.86 -19.66 35.59
N VAL A 323 14.02 -18.98 34.80
CA VAL A 323 13.80 -17.54 34.95
C VAL A 323 13.17 -17.18 36.30
N GLU A 324 12.21 -17.96 36.78
CA GLU A 324 11.61 -17.75 38.07
C GLU A 324 12.64 -17.94 39.20
N ALA A 325 13.52 -18.94 39.07
CA ALA A 325 14.61 -19.16 40.04
C ALA A 325 15.60 -17.98 40.02
N ASP A 326 16.01 -17.49 38.85
CA ASP A 326 16.91 -16.37 38.75
C ASP A 326 16.31 -15.08 39.34
N LEU A 327 15.01 -14.85 39.14
CA LEU A 327 14.28 -13.75 39.78
C LEU A 327 14.18 -13.92 41.30
N LEU A 328 13.89 -15.14 41.78
CA LEU A 328 13.84 -15.46 43.21
C LEU A 328 15.19 -15.27 43.89
N GLN A 329 16.32 -15.52 43.21
CA GLN A 329 17.66 -15.23 43.73
C GLN A 329 17.90 -13.77 44.07
N THR A 330 17.12 -12.83 43.49
CA THR A 330 17.18 -11.41 43.83
C THR A 330 16.40 -11.06 45.10
N THR A 331 15.63 -12.00 45.64
CA THR A 331 14.93 -11.83 46.91
C THR A 331 15.91 -11.97 48.07
N THR A 332 15.92 -11.00 48.95
CA THR A 332 16.72 -11.09 50.17
C THR A 332 15.97 -11.93 51.25
N VAL A 333 16.66 -12.90 51.78
CA VAL A 333 16.19 -13.68 52.94
C VAL A 333 17.01 -13.24 54.16
N GLU A 334 16.37 -12.74 55.19
CA GLU A 334 17.05 -12.11 56.34
C GLU A 334 18.02 -10.98 55.94
N GLY A 335 17.68 -10.21 54.91
CA GLY A 335 18.50 -9.11 54.39
C GLY A 335 19.72 -9.54 53.57
N GLN A 336 19.87 -10.82 53.26
CA GLN A 336 20.99 -11.37 52.48
C GLN A 336 20.48 -12.10 51.21
N LEU A 337 21.24 -12.00 50.11
CA LEU A 337 21.07 -12.85 48.96
C LEU A 337 21.67 -14.22 49.24
N ARG A 338 20.91 -15.29 48.99
CA ARG A 338 21.34 -16.67 49.27
C ARG A 338 21.49 -17.46 47.98
N SER A 339 22.58 -18.22 47.90
CA SER A 339 22.75 -19.18 46.80
C SER A 339 21.80 -20.37 46.96
N PRO A 340 21.32 -20.98 45.88
CA PRO A 340 20.46 -22.14 45.93
C PRO A 340 21.09 -23.30 46.71
N LEU A 341 20.34 -23.89 47.62
CA LEU A 341 20.74 -25.05 48.40
C LEU A 341 20.80 -26.29 47.51
N PRO A 342 21.96 -26.95 47.35
CA PRO A 342 22.02 -28.20 46.59
C PRO A 342 21.38 -29.33 47.37
N ALA A 343 20.47 -30.07 46.77
CA ALA A 343 19.82 -31.21 47.37
C ALA A 343 19.61 -32.37 46.38
N SER A 344 19.65 -33.63 46.87
CA SER A 344 19.32 -34.75 46.02
C SER A 344 17.81 -34.83 45.78
N LEU A 345 17.39 -35.40 44.66
CA LEU A 345 15.99 -35.62 44.34
C LEU A 345 15.29 -36.44 45.48
N ALA A 346 16.00 -37.42 46.07
CA ALA A 346 15.48 -38.20 47.18
C ALA A 346 15.13 -37.32 48.39
N SER A 347 15.97 -36.33 48.73
CA SER A 347 15.70 -35.40 49.85
C SER A 347 14.53 -34.47 49.55
N VAL A 348 14.39 -34.02 48.30
CA VAL A 348 13.29 -33.16 47.87
C VAL A 348 11.95 -33.92 47.90
N LEU A 349 11.93 -35.17 47.47
CA LEU A 349 10.71 -36.00 47.43
C LEU A 349 10.17 -36.34 48.85
N GLN A 350 10.98 -36.18 49.89
CA GLN A 350 10.54 -36.37 51.32
C GLN A 350 9.77 -35.12 51.80
N VAL A 351 9.87 -33.98 51.14
CA VAL A 351 9.15 -32.75 51.51
C VAL A 351 7.87 -32.67 50.72
N GLN A 352 6.78 -32.30 51.36
CA GLN A 352 5.51 -32.13 50.69
C GLN A 352 5.53 -30.97 49.69
N LYS A 353 4.72 -31.09 48.64
CA LYS A 353 4.48 -29.97 47.73
C LYS A 353 3.63 -28.90 48.42
N SER A 354 3.99 -27.64 48.25
CA SER A 354 3.20 -26.54 48.79
C SER A 354 1.81 -26.48 48.17
N ALA A 355 0.79 -26.39 48.98
CA ALA A 355 -0.58 -26.11 48.55
C ALA A 355 -0.78 -24.63 48.23
N ASN A 356 0.04 -23.75 48.80
CA ASN A 356 -0.02 -22.30 48.63
C ASN A 356 0.89 -21.77 47.52
N ALA A 357 1.51 -22.64 46.75
CA ALA A 357 2.42 -22.28 45.65
C ALA A 357 1.82 -21.28 44.67
N THR A 358 0.52 -21.37 44.39
CA THR A 358 -0.18 -20.52 43.41
C THR A 358 -0.02 -19.04 43.71
N ALA A 359 -0.02 -18.62 44.97
CA ALA A 359 0.10 -17.21 45.36
C ALA A 359 1.45 -16.60 44.92
N VAL A 360 2.53 -17.39 44.94
CA VAL A 360 3.86 -16.96 44.46
C VAL A 360 3.99 -17.13 42.95
N LEU A 361 3.56 -18.27 42.41
CA LEU A 361 3.75 -18.60 41.01
C LEU A 361 2.92 -17.73 40.04
N GLN A 362 1.78 -17.20 40.49
CA GLN A 362 0.96 -16.28 39.65
C GLN A 362 1.71 -15.02 39.22
N GLN A 363 2.70 -14.56 39.99
CA GLN A 363 3.52 -13.39 39.66
C GLN A 363 4.36 -13.60 38.40
N PHE A 364 4.62 -14.85 38.06
CA PHE A 364 5.44 -15.24 36.91
C PHE A 364 4.64 -15.58 35.67
N ASN A 365 3.30 -15.51 35.73
CA ASN A 365 2.45 -15.86 34.58
C ASN A 365 2.81 -15.04 33.36
N GLY A 366 3.14 -15.72 32.27
CA GLY A 366 3.52 -15.09 31.00
C GLY A 366 5.01 -14.78 30.87
N LEU A 367 5.85 -15.07 31.87
CA LEU A 367 7.30 -15.01 31.73
C LEU A 367 7.83 -16.19 30.90
N PRO A 368 8.98 -16.04 30.22
CA PRO A 368 9.67 -17.16 29.60
C PRO A 368 10.13 -18.19 30.67
N SER A 369 10.11 -19.48 30.32
CA SER A 369 10.61 -20.52 31.20
C SER A 369 12.13 -20.54 31.31
N ASN A 370 12.81 -20.11 30.25
CA ASN A 370 14.25 -19.94 30.19
C ASN A 370 14.57 -18.50 29.75
N VAL A 371 15.73 -18.00 30.12
CA VAL A 371 16.18 -16.69 29.69
C VAL A 371 16.31 -16.70 28.14
N PRO A 372 15.66 -15.79 27.44
CA PRO A 372 15.78 -15.70 25.99
C PRO A 372 17.23 -15.40 25.56
N VAL A 373 17.63 -16.01 24.46
CA VAL A 373 18.94 -15.70 23.86
C VAL A 373 18.90 -14.27 23.31
N VAL A 374 19.85 -13.44 23.71
CA VAL A 374 19.99 -12.06 23.21
C VAL A 374 21.05 -12.05 22.11
N PRO A 375 20.68 -11.95 20.82
CA PRO A 375 21.64 -11.90 19.73
C PRO A 375 22.21 -10.48 19.57
N ASP A 376 23.47 -10.39 19.12
CA ASP A 376 24.13 -9.11 18.85
C ASP A 376 23.66 -8.44 17.52
N THR A 377 22.97 -9.19 16.66
CA THR A 377 22.58 -8.74 15.32
C THR A 377 21.72 -7.46 15.30
N PRO A 378 20.75 -7.25 16.21
CA PRO A 378 20.00 -5.99 16.23
C PRO A 378 20.87 -4.78 16.58
N ALA A 379 21.82 -4.93 17.51
CA ALA A 379 22.75 -3.88 17.88
C ALA A 379 23.70 -3.54 16.71
N GLN A 380 24.21 -4.55 16.01
CA GLN A 380 25.05 -4.38 14.82
C GLN A 380 24.29 -3.71 13.66
N ALA A 381 23.00 -4.01 13.51
CA ALA A 381 22.15 -3.37 12.50
C ALA A 381 21.67 -1.96 12.90
N GLY A 382 21.95 -1.52 14.13
CA GLY A 382 21.52 -0.22 14.65
C GLY A 382 20.00 -0.06 14.77
N GLY A 383 19.27 -1.18 14.91
CA GLY A 383 17.82 -1.14 15.01
C GLY A 383 17.16 -2.50 15.11
N MET A 384 15.84 -2.47 15.21
CA MET A 384 15.01 -3.67 15.20
C MET A 384 13.66 -3.42 14.54
N CYS A 385 13.03 -4.51 14.14
CA CYS A 385 11.69 -4.51 13.58
C CYS A 385 10.78 -5.48 14.35
N VAL A 386 9.48 -5.19 14.30
CA VAL A 386 8.40 -6.06 14.74
C VAL A 386 7.50 -6.33 13.55
N VAL A 387 7.28 -7.58 13.23
CA VAL A 387 6.47 -8.03 12.11
C VAL A 387 5.15 -8.59 12.63
N PHE A 388 4.06 -8.02 12.18
CA PHE A 388 2.71 -8.51 12.43
C PHE A 388 2.26 -9.40 11.26
N HIS A 389 1.87 -10.62 11.56
CA HIS A 389 1.19 -11.52 10.65
C HIS A 389 -0.27 -11.69 11.10
N GLU A 390 -1.18 -11.65 10.13
CA GLU A 390 -2.59 -11.95 10.43
C GLU A 390 -2.71 -13.37 11.02
N ASN A 391 -3.39 -13.48 12.14
CA ASN A 391 -3.56 -14.75 12.90
C ASN A 391 -2.26 -15.36 13.45
N GLY A 392 -1.17 -14.59 13.52
CA GLY A 392 0.10 -15.00 14.09
C GLY A 392 0.54 -14.12 15.26
N PRO A 393 1.50 -14.58 16.05
CA PRO A 393 2.15 -13.74 17.04
C PRO A 393 2.98 -12.64 16.36
N LEU A 394 3.22 -11.55 17.10
CA LEU A 394 4.21 -10.56 16.68
C LEU A 394 5.61 -11.19 16.69
N ALA A 395 6.34 -11.08 15.60
CA ALA A 395 7.69 -11.61 15.44
C ALA A 395 8.72 -10.49 15.53
N LEU A 396 9.84 -10.76 16.21
CA LEU A 396 10.99 -9.86 16.22
C LEU A 396 11.84 -10.09 14.97
N ALA A 397 12.37 -9.02 14.40
CA ALA A 397 13.19 -9.06 13.20
C ALA A 397 14.30 -8.00 13.25
N VAL A 398 15.32 -8.18 12.42
CA VAL A 398 16.42 -7.24 12.24
C VAL A 398 16.17 -6.44 10.97
N PRO A 399 16.28 -5.11 10.98
CA PRO A 399 16.15 -4.30 9.78
C PRO A 399 17.30 -4.61 8.80
N PRO A 400 17.11 -4.40 7.48
CA PRO A 400 18.24 -4.45 6.55
C PRO A 400 19.28 -3.38 6.96
N GLY A 401 20.56 -3.68 6.76
CA GLY A 401 21.67 -2.81 7.17
C GLY A 401 21.70 -1.40 6.54
N THR A 402 20.96 -1.22 5.45
CA THR A 402 20.63 0.09 4.89
C THR A 402 19.14 0.33 5.08
N ALA A 403 18.77 1.45 5.69
CA ALA A 403 17.37 1.85 5.73
C ALA A 403 16.80 1.75 4.32
N PRO A 404 15.69 1.02 4.09
CA PRO A 404 15.07 1.02 2.79
C PRO A 404 14.82 2.49 2.44
N ALA A 405 15.24 2.89 1.24
CA ALA A 405 14.85 4.16 0.66
C ALA A 405 13.33 4.03 0.40
N GLY A 406 12.55 4.24 1.45
CA GLY A 406 11.11 4.17 1.38
C GLY A 406 10.62 5.32 0.52
N ASN A 407 9.73 5.04 -0.42
CA ASN A 407 8.85 6.05 -0.98
C ASN A 407 7.77 6.44 0.07
N GLY A 408 8.15 6.34 1.35
CA GLY A 408 7.27 6.58 2.47
C GLY A 408 6.82 8.02 2.51
N HIS A 409 5.54 8.21 2.71
CA HIS A 409 4.99 9.53 2.96
C HIS A 409 5.30 9.90 4.41
N ILE A 410 6.12 10.92 4.63
CA ILE A 410 6.39 11.46 5.95
C ILE A 410 5.06 11.95 6.53
N SER A 411 4.69 11.44 7.69
CA SER A 411 3.52 11.94 8.41
C SER A 411 3.76 13.36 8.89
N GLU A 412 3.01 14.33 8.38
CA GLU A 412 3.07 15.72 8.85
C GLU A 412 2.80 15.85 10.34
N SER A 413 2.15 14.87 10.96
CA SER A 413 1.79 14.85 12.38
C SER A 413 2.90 14.28 13.28
N ALA A 414 3.95 13.68 12.72
CA ALA A 414 4.96 12.93 13.47
C ALA A 414 5.82 13.81 14.39
N GLN A 415 5.92 15.09 14.10
CA GLN A 415 6.71 16.01 14.93
C GLN A 415 6.00 16.44 16.23
N SER A 416 4.74 16.18 16.40
CA SER A 416 3.94 16.73 17.52
C SER A 416 3.21 15.71 18.39
N SER A 417 3.12 14.43 18.03
CA SER A 417 2.38 13.45 18.82
C SER A 417 3.26 12.26 19.25
N GLN A 418 3.55 12.16 20.53
CA GLN A 418 4.16 10.96 21.11
C GLN A 418 3.28 9.74 20.81
N GLY A 419 3.85 8.72 20.16
CA GLY A 419 3.17 7.45 19.93
C GLY A 419 2.78 7.16 18.48
N VAL A 420 2.96 8.11 17.56
CA VAL A 420 2.79 7.91 16.11
C VAL A 420 4.13 7.57 15.47
N ALA A 421 4.14 6.78 14.41
CA ALA A 421 5.34 6.50 13.62
C ALA A 421 5.78 7.76 12.84
N ASP A 422 7.09 7.92 12.68
CA ASP A 422 7.68 9.02 11.90
C ASP A 422 7.40 8.88 10.41
N GLU A 423 7.19 7.65 9.94
CA GLU A 423 6.93 7.33 8.55
C GLU A 423 5.94 6.16 8.45
N VAL A 424 4.99 6.26 7.51
CA VAL A 424 4.07 5.15 7.21
C VAL A 424 4.06 4.94 5.70
N ASP A 425 4.62 3.82 5.26
CA ASP A 425 4.68 3.43 3.86
C ASP A 425 3.49 2.53 3.52
N VAL A 426 2.69 3.00 2.57
CA VAL A 426 1.58 2.23 1.98
C VAL A 426 1.86 2.08 0.50
N PRO A 427 1.93 0.86 -0.05
CA PRO A 427 2.19 0.66 -1.46
C PRO A 427 1.19 1.40 -2.34
N SER A 428 1.68 1.97 -3.45
CA SER A 428 0.87 2.74 -4.38
C SER A 428 -0.34 1.93 -4.86
N GLU A 429 -1.49 2.59 -4.95
CA GLU A 429 -2.76 2.00 -5.38
C GLU A 429 -3.26 0.82 -4.51
N GLN A 430 -2.74 0.67 -3.31
CA GLN A 430 -3.18 -0.32 -2.33
C GLN A 430 -3.79 0.37 -1.11
N ALA A 431 -4.56 -0.39 -0.35
CA ALA A 431 -5.12 0.02 0.92
C ALA A 431 -5.28 -1.21 1.82
N ALA A 432 -5.53 -0.99 3.10
CA ALA A 432 -5.85 -2.07 4.02
C ALA A 432 -7.12 -1.73 4.80
N VAL A 433 -7.99 -2.72 5.00
CA VAL A 433 -9.13 -2.59 5.92
C VAL A 433 -8.75 -3.27 7.22
N VAL A 434 -8.68 -2.49 8.29
CA VAL A 434 -8.17 -2.95 9.58
C VAL A 434 -9.14 -2.64 10.71
N GLY A 435 -8.99 -3.36 11.80
CA GLY A 435 -9.74 -3.11 13.02
C GLY A 435 -8.96 -3.55 14.27
N PRO A 436 -9.30 -3.02 15.46
CA PRO A 436 -8.67 -3.43 16.68
C PRO A 436 -9.10 -4.85 17.09
N SER A 437 -8.15 -5.63 17.63
CA SER A 437 -8.39 -7.01 18.06
C SER A 437 -9.14 -7.11 19.40
N ASN A 438 -9.40 -5.99 20.08
CA ASN A 438 -10.13 -5.94 21.36
C ASN A 438 -11.66 -6.04 21.21
N GLY A 439 -12.17 -6.36 20.02
CA GLY A 439 -13.60 -6.51 19.74
C GLY A 439 -14.35 -5.22 19.44
N ALA A 440 -13.67 -4.06 19.43
CA ALA A 440 -14.34 -2.81 19.02
C ALA A 440 -14.82 -2.86 17.57
N ALA A 441 -16.02 -2.35 17.34
CA ALA A 441 -16.66 -2.38 16.01
C ALA A 441 -16.03 -1.41 15.01
N THR A 442 -15.20 -0.48 15.47
CA THR A 442 -14.56 0.54 14.61
C THR A 442 -13.70 -0.11 13.54
N ARG A 443 -13.86 0.32 12.31
CA ARG A 443 -13.06 -0.10 11.17
C ARG A 443 -12.33 1.09 10.59
N PHE A 444 -11.14 0.84 10.06
CA PHE A 444 -10.33 1.86 9.42
C PHE A 444 -9.91 1.38 8.03
N VAL A 445 -9.80 2.32 7.11
CA VAL A 445 -9.10 2.13 5.85
C VAL A 445 -7.75 2.82 5.99
N VAL A 446 -6.66 2.06 5.80
CA VAL A 446 -5.30 2.60 5.76
C VAL A 446 -4.88 2.70 4.30
N ALA A 447 -4.48 3.89 3.89
CA ALA A 447 -4.11 4.16 2.50
C ALA A 447 -3.10 5.32 2.42
N ALA A 448 -2.52 5.53 1.24
CA ALA A 448 -1.70 6.71 0.98
C ALA A 448 -2.48 8.01 1.35
N PRO A 449 -1.86 8.99 1.97
CA PRO A 449 -0.43 9.15 2.25
C PRO A 449 0.05 8.58 3.60
N GLY A 450 -0.34 7.38 3.98
CA GLY A 450 0.10 6.75 5.22
C GLY A 450 -0.78 7.08 6.43
N ARG A 451 -2.09 7.25 6.23
CA ARG A 451 -3.06 7.55 7.29
C ARG A 451 -4.13 6.48 7.41
N LYS A 452 -4.69 6.34 8.61
CA LYS A 452 -5.90 5.54 8.86
C LYS A 452 -7.12 6.46 8.87
N PHE A 453 -8.15 6.04 8.17
CA PHE A 453 -9.41 6.73 8.02
C PHE A 453 -10.52 5.89 8.65
N ALA A 454 -11.17 6.40 9.69
CA ALA A 454 -12.32 5.71 10.25
C ALA A 454 -13.43 5.61 9.18
N ALA A 455 -14.01 4.43 9.02
CA ALA A 455 -15.03 4.18 8.02
C ALA A 455 -16.26 3.52 8.65
N SER A 456 -17.42 4.11 8.41
CA SER A 456 -18.71 3.50 8.77
C SER A 456 -18.99 2.26 7.91
N PRO A 457 -19.88 1.36 8.34
CA PRO A 457 -20.31 0.23 7.50
C PRO A 457 -20.82 0.68 6.12
N ASP A 458 -21.57 1.79 6.07
CA ASP A 458 -22.10 2.37 4.83
C ASP A 458 -20.99 2.94 3.94
N ALA A 459 -19.96 3.56 4.54
CA ALA A 459 -18.78 3.99 3.81
C ALA A 459 -18.03 2.80 3.19
N LEU A 460 -17.81 1.74 3.96
CA LEU A 460 -17.17 0.52 3.46
C LEU A 460 -17.98 -0.12 2.34
N ALA A 461 -19.32 -0.17 2.48
CA ALA A 461 -20.20 -0.69 1.45
C ALA A 461 -20.13 0.16 0.16
N SER A 462 -20.13 1.50 0.28
CA SER A 462 -20.01 2.43 -0.85
C SER A 462 -18.69 2.28 -1.59
N LEU A 463 -17.60 2.05 -0.86
CA LEU A 463 -16.27 1.80 -1.40
C LEU A 463 -16.11 0.40 -2.02
N GLY A 464 -17.07 -0.49 -1.82
CA GLY A 464 -16.99 -1.88 -2.27
C GLY A 464 -16.29 -2.82 -1.30
N TYR A 465 -16.07 -2.38 -0.07
CA TYR A 465 -15.37 -3.15 0.98
C TYR A 465 -16.33 -3.77 2.02
N GLY A 466 -17.65 -3.64 1.82
CA GLY A 466 -18.66 -4.10 2.79
C GLY A 466 -18.59 -5.59 3.14
N SER A 467 -18.11 -6.44 2.22
CA SER A 467 -17.92 -7.88 2.44
C SER A 467 -16.49 -8.24 2.88
N VAL A 468 -15.59 -7.26 3.02
CA VAL A 468 -14.19 -7.51 3.36
C VAL A 468 -14.05 -7.68 4.87
N SER A 469 -13.54 -8.84 5.29
CA SER A 469 -13.16 -9.04 6.69
C SER A 469 -11.94 -8.19 7.02
N PRO A 470 -12.01 -7.33 8.05
CA PRO A 470 -10.86 -6.50 8.43
C PRO A 470 -9.73 -7.35 8.99
N VAL A 471 -8.50 -6.89 8.81
CA VAL A 471 -7.34 -7.42 9.53
C VAL A 471 -7.40 -6.94 10.97
N LEU A 472 -7.51 -7.85 11.91
CA LEU A 472 -7.55 -7.52 13.33
C LEU A 472 -6.13 -7.44 13.89
N MET A 473 -5.79 -6.30 14.48
CA MET A 473 -4.47 -6.08 15.06
C MET A 473 -4.54 -5.40 16.43
N PRO A 474 -3.49 -5.50 17.25
CA PRO A 474 -3.46 -4.84 18.56
C PRO A 474 -3.76 -3.35 18.43
N SER A 475 -4.60 -2.82 19.33
CA SER A 475 -4.99 -1.40 19.32
C SER A 475 -3.79 -0.46 19.38
N GLN A 476 -2.76 -0.85 20.15
CA GLN A 476 -1.50 -0.10 20.27
C GLN A 476 -0.76 0.01 18.92
N PHE A 477 -0.82 -1.06 18.11
CA PHE A 477 -0.20 -1.06 16.79
C PHE A 477 -0.91 -0.09 15.82
N LEU A 478 -2.25 0.00 15.94
CA LEU A 478 -3.03 0.96 15.15
C LEU A 478 -2.75 2.42 15.52
N LEU A 479 -2.27 2.69 16.75
CA LEU A 479 -1.93 4.05 17.18
C LEU A 479 -0.71 4.59 16.43
N LEU A 480 0.17 3.72 15.91
CA LEU A 480 1.32 4.14 15.11
C LEU A 480 0.91 4.86 13.82
N VAL A 481 -0.23 4.51 13.25
CA VAL A 481 -0.69 5.11 12.00
C VAL A 481 -1.47 6.39 12.29
N PRO A 482 -1.07 7.55 11.74
CA PRO A 482 -1.77 8.81 11.93
C PRO A 482 -3.23 8.73 11.51
N THR A 483 -4.10 9.45 12.20
CA THR A 483 -5.53 9.47 11.89
C THR A 483 -5.85 10.57 10.89
N GLY A 484 -6.55 10.24 9.82
CA GLY A 484 -7.13 11.16 8.87
C GLY A 484 -8.62 11.42 9.16
N PRO A 485 -9.28 12.24 8.34
CA PRO A 485 -10.72 12.46 8.42
C PRO A 485 -11.52 11.17 8.28
N ALA A 486 -12.69 11.10 8.90
CA ALA A 486 -13.56 9.95 8.75
C ALA A 486 -14.14 9.86 7.33
N LEU A 487 -14.21 8.64 6.82
CA LEU A 487 -14.90 8.33 5.56
C LEU A 487 -16.39 8.15 5.89
N ASP A 488 -17.17 9.16 5.54
CA ASP A 488 -18.59 9.22 5.83
C ASP A 488 -19.36 9.69 4.59
N PRO A 489 -20.35 8.91 4.10
CA PRO A 489 -21.17 9.29 2.95
C PRO A 489 -21.91 10.62 3.11
N ASP A 490 -22.39 10.92 4.32
CA ASP A 490 -23.10 12.20 4.57
C ASP A 490 -22.15 13.38 4.60
N ALA A 491 -20.96 13.21 5.17
CA ALA A 491 -19.92 14.22 5.12
C ALA A 491 -19.45 14.50 3.68
N ALA A 492 -19.37 13.45 2.85
CA ALA A 492 -18.98 13.58 1.44
C ALA A 492 -19.98 14.39 0.58
N ARG A 493 -21.24 14.51 1.02
CA ARG A 493 -22.29 15.31 0.36
C ARG A 493 -22.35 16.75 0.82
N ARG A 494 -21.66 17.09 1.91
CA ARG A 494 -21.63 18.45 2.44
C ARG A 494 -20.72 19.35 1.60
N PRO A 495 -21.00 20.67 1.57
CA PRO A 495 -20.09 21.63 0.99
C PRO A 495 -18.68 21.45 1.55
N ALA A 496 -17.70 21.49 0.66
CA ALA A 496 -16.30 21.46 1.05
C ALA A 496 -15.99 22.77 1.80
N GLY A 497 -15.57 22.61 3.07
CA GLY A 497 -15.14 23.74 3.92
C GLY A 497 -13.66 24.05 3.73
#